data_03d1234d1a0ca8120b980b526aae458c
#
_entry.id   03d1234d1a0ca8120b980b526aae458c
#
_cell.length_a   1.000
_cell.length_b   1.000
_cell.length_c   1.000
_cell.angle_alpha   90.00
_cell.angle_beta   90.00
_cell.angle_gamma   90.00
#
_symmetry.space_group_name_H-M   'P 1'
#
loop_
_entity.id
_entity.type
_entity.pdbx_description
1 polymer ?
#
loop_
_entity_poly.entity_id
_entity_poly.type
_entity_poly.pdbx_seq_one_letter_code
_entity_poly.pdbx_strand_id
1 'polypeptide(L)'
;DITIYPNFMAITGVVQIDGIEQSDSNIEVGAFCGDELRGSNRLIYECEYDRYYLYLTIYGKDDDEISFRIYDNSEETELELYYNETMNFIVDDIVGNVGDPKIFNFTTDYIHKQQLTSNWNWYSTFVDVDGREGFEMMKEGLGEFGIQIKSQSVFSNYNAGNWNGGLNTVSTGNMYMIKVSEPIELSMSGVIVEPSEFPIVINTNWKWQICSFFCHNITFS
;
A
#
# COMPACT_ATOMS: atom_id res chain seq x y z
N ASP A 1 21.39 -14.91 -6.96
CA ASP A 1 21.99 -15.03 -8.30
C ASP A 1 20.86 -14.96 -9.34
N ILE A 2 20.62 -13.76 -9.90
CA ILE A 2 19.57 -13.51 -10.91
C ILE A 2 19.75 -14.33 -12.20
N THR A 3 20.92 -14.92 -12.42
CA THR A 3 21.22 -15.74 -13.61
C THR A 3 20.46 -17.10 -13.64
N ILE A 4 19.79 -17.48 -12.56
CA ILE A 4 18.95 -18.70 -12.53
C ILE A 4 17.63 -18.54 -13.30
N TYR A 5 17.24 -17.30 -13.64
CA TYR A 5 16.02 -17.02 -14.38
C TYR A 5 16.35 -16.77 -15.85
N PRO A 6 15.85 -17.62 -16.78
CA PRO A 6 16.15 -17.48 -18.21
C PRO A 6 15.36 -16.37 -18.90
N ASN A 7 14.27 -15.92 -18.29
CA ASN A 7 13.36 -14.94 -18.88
C ASN A 7 13.55 -13.57 -18.24
N PHE A 8 13.24 -12.52 -18.99
CA PHE A 8 13.29 -11.15 -18.50
C PHE A 8 12.11 -10.34 -19.01
N MET A 9 11.82 -9.23 -18.34
CA MET A 9 11.04 -8.11 -18.82
C MET A 9 11.81 -6.82 -18.64
N ALA A 10 11.51 -5.81 -19.45
CA ALA A 10 12.21 -4.52 -19.39
C ALA A 10 11.22 -3.39 -19.09
N ILE A 11 11.63 -2.45 -18.27
CA ILE A 11 10.83 -1.28 -17.93
C ILE A 11 11.63 -0.01 -18.19
N THR A 12 11.00 0.94 -18.87
CA THR A 12 11.47 2.32 -18.92
C THR A 12 10.51 3.17 -18.10
N GLY A 13 11.00 3.75 -17.03
CA GLY A 13 10.18 4.49 -16.08
C GLY A 13 10.80 5.79 -15.59
N VAL A 14 10.03 6.52 -14.80
CA VAL A 14 10.47 7.65 -13.97
C VAL A 14 10.04 7.40 -12.54
N VAL A 15 10.82 7.89 -11.60
CA VAL A 15 10.57 7.71 -10.17
C VAL A 15 10.03 9.00 -9.59
N GLN A 16 8.96 8.89 -8.80
CA GLN A 16 8.40 9.97 -8.00
C GLN A 16 8.40 9.57 -6.53
N ILE A 17 8.55 10.54 -5.65
CA ILE A 17 8.31 10.40 -4.21
C ILE A 17 7.23 11.43 -3.86
N ASP A 18 6.10 10.96 -3.35
CA ASP A 18 4.91 11.77 -3.05
C ASP A 18 4.51 12.68 -4.23
N GLY A 19 4.56 12.13 -5.45
CA GLY A 19 4.23 12.83 -6.69
C GLY A 19 5.30 13.77 -7.22
N ILE A 20 6.46 13.90 -6.54
CA ILE A 20 7.60 14.75 -6.97
C ILE A 20 8.63 13.88 -7.68
N GLU A 21 8.88 14.19 -8.97
CA GLU A 21 9.83 13.44 -9.79
C GLU A 21 11.27 13.60 -9.26
N GLN A 22 11.96 12.47 -9.16
CA GLN A 22 13.32 12.39 -8.66
C GLN A 22 14.33 12.66 -9.75
N SER A 23 15.36 13.45 -9.40
CA SER A 23 16.43 13.89 -10.30
C SER A 23 17.83 13.59 -9.73
N ASP A 24 17.97 12.49 -8.99
CA ASP A 24 19.22 12.08 -8.36
C ASP A 24 19.63 10.68 -8.83
N SER A 25 20.84 10.56 -9.40
CA SER A 25 21.42 9.29 -9.82
C SER A 25 21.81 8.36 -8.67
N ASN A 26 21.76 8.81 -7.41
CA ASN A 26 21.95 7.97 -6.25
C ASN A 26 20.70 7.13 -5.92
N ILE A 27 19.55 7.53 -6.43
CA ILE A 27 18.30 6.76 -6.27
C ILE A 27 18.38 5.51 -7.13
N GLU A 28 18.14 4.36 -6.50
CA GLU A 28 18.09 3.03 -7.12
C GLU A 28 16.75 2.39 -6.82
N VAL A 29 16.14 1.73 -7.81
CA VAL A 29 14.92 0.94 -7.63
C VAL A 29 15.25 -0.53 -7.82
N GLY A 30 14.89 -1.34 -6.82
CA GLY A 30 14.94 -2.79 -6.86
C GLY A 30 13.58 -3.39 -7.10
N ALA A 31 13.51 -4.41 -7.98
CA ALA A 31 12.34 -5.25 -8.21
C ALA A 31 12.50 -6.56 -7.45
N PHE A 32 11.45 -6.97 -6.73
CA PHE A 32 11.47 -8.14 -5.86
C PHE A 32 10.28 -9.07 -6.14
N CYS A 33 10.49 -10.38 -6.03
CA CYS A 33 9.43 -11.37 -5.89
C CYS A 33 9.52 -11.95 -4.47
N GLY A 34 8.59 -11.58 -3.60
CA GLY A 34 8.77 -11.75 -2.16
C GLY A 34 10.00 -10.97 -1.67
N ASP A 35 10.95 -11.66 -1.05
CA ASP A 35 12.21 -11.06 -0.58
C ASP A 35 13.38 -11.27 -1.56
N GLU A 36 13.15 -11.89 -2.71
CA GLU A 36 14.19 -12.15 -3.69
C GLU A 36 14.33 -11.01 -4.69
N LEU A 37 15.52 -10.39 -4.74
CA LEU A 37 15.85 -9.36 -5.73
C LEU A 37 15.88 -9.97 -7.14
N ARG A 38 15.11 -9.40 -8.05
CA ARG A 38 14.96 -9.83 -9.45
C ARG A 38 15.61 -8.90 -10.45
N GLY A 39 16.04 -7.74 -10.02
CA GLY A 39 16.76 -6.74 -10.78
C GLY A 39 16.76 -5.40 -10.07
N SER A 40 17.79 -4.60 -10.32
CA SER A 40 17.83 -3.21 -9.84
C SER A 40 18.57 -2.32 -10.83
N ASN A 41 18.27 -1.04 -10.79
CA ASN A 41 19.05 -0.04 -11.49
C ASN A 41 18.88 1.34 -10.84
N ARG A 42 19.88 2.19 -11.04
CA ARG A 42 19.87 3.60 -10.66
C ARG A 42 19.20 4.45 -11.71
N LEU A 43 18.78 5.64 -11.31
CA LEU A 43 18.31 6.64 -12.25
C LEU A 43 19.46 7.14 -13.12
N ILE A 44 19.20 7.22 -14.42
CA ILE A 44 20.15 7.68 -15.43
C ILE A 44 19.65 8.98 -16.05
N TYR A 45 20.50 10.01 -16.04
CA TYR A 45 20.18 11.28 -16.70
C TYR A 45 20.33 11.16 -18.22
N GLU A 46 19.27 11.45 -18.93
CA GLU A 46 19.22 11.50 -20.40
C GLU A 46 19.23 12.94 -20.89
N CYS A 47 20.38 13.37 -21.38
CA CYS A 47 20.59 14.77 -21.79
C CYS A 47 19.70 15.21 -22.97
N GLU A 48 19.24 14.29 -23.81
CA GLU A 48 18.32 14.58 -24.93
C GLU A 48 16.95 15.03 -24.45
N TYR A 49 16.52 14.51 -23.28
CA TYR A 49 15.19 14.76 -22.70
C TYR A 49 15.24 15.65 -21.46
N ASP A 50 16.44 16.05 -21.02
CA ASP A 50 16.66 16.81 -19.77
C ASP A 50 15.93 16.18 -18.58
N ARG A 51 16.03 14.84 -18.44
CA ARG A 51 15.23 14.06 -17.50
C ARG A 51 15.96 12.82 -17.02
N TYR A 52 15.66 12.37 -15.80
CA TYR A 52 16.15 11.10 -15.27
C TYR A 52 15.17 9.97 -15.57
N TYR A 53 15.71 8.83 -16.03
CA TYR A 53 14.94 7.63 -16.32
C TYR A 53 15.47 6.44 -15.53
N LEU A 54 14.54 5.54 -15.22
CA LEU A 54 14.83 4.19 -14.72
C LEU A 54 14.75 3.21 -15.89
N TYR A 55 15.86 2.56 -16.23
CA TYR A 55 15.91 1.44 -17.18
C TYR A 55 16.10 0.16 -16.37
N LEU A 56 15.03 -0.55 -16.09
CA LEU A 56 15.04 -1.71 -15.20
C LEU A 56 14.81 -2.99 -15.98
N THR A 57 15.72 -3.95 -15.85
CA THR A 57 15.55 -5.31 -16.33
C THR A 57 15.24 -6.21 -15.16
N ILE A 58 14.12 -6.92 -15.24
CA ILE A 58 13.62 -7.83 -14.20
C ILE A 58 13.71 -9.25 -14.73
N TYR A 59 14.25 -10.17 -13.94
CA TYR A 59 14.34 -11.59 -14.27
C TYR A 59 13.33 -12.39 -13.47
N GLY A 60 12.59 -13.32 -14.12
CA GLY A 60 11.53 -14.01 -13.43
C GLY A 60 10.88 -15.12 -14.24
N LYS A 61 9.71 -15.52 -13.77
CA LYS A 61 8.80 -16.48 -14.41
C LYS A 61 7.44 -15.82 -14.61
N ASP A 62 6.71 -16.26 -15.61
CA ASP A 62 5.33 -15.79 -15.81
C ASP A 62 4.52 -15.87 -14.52
N ASP A 63 3.74 -14.82 -14.29
CA ASP A 63 2.88 -14.63 -13.13
C ASP A 63 3.61 -14.41 -11.77
N ASP A 64 4.95 -14.29 -11.74
CA ASP A 64 5.63 -13.80 -10.54
C ASP A 64 5.10 -12.41 -10.19
N GLU A 65 4.62 -12.21 -8.96
CA GLU A 65 4.18 -10.90 -8.48
C GLU A 65 5.40 -10.07 -8.07
N ILE A 66 5.60 -8.94 -8.74
CA ILE A 66 6.75 -8.06 -8.54
C ILE A 66 6.35 -6.86 -7.71
N SER A 67 7.06 -6.67 -6.61
CA SER A 67 7.06 -5.46 -5.78
C SER A 67 8.33 -4.63 -6.00
N PHE A 68 8.28 -3.35 -5.63
CA PHE A 68 9.41 -2.44 -5.83
C PHE A 68 9.80 -1.79 -4.51
N ARG A 69 11.13 -1.63 -4.32
CA ARG A 69 11.72 -0.92 -3.18
C ARG A 69 12.70 0.12 -3.72
N ILE A 70 12.91 1.17 -2.97
CA ILE A 70 13.77 2.29 -3.33
C ILE A 70 14.94 2.39 -2.35
N TYR A 71 16.13 2.64 -2.87
CA TYR A 71 17.37 2.71 -2.11
C TYR A 71 18.10 3.99 -2.45
N ASP A 72 18.64 4.68 -1.43
CA ASP A 72 19.54 5.82 -1.59
C ASP A 72 21.00 5.37 -1.42
N ASN A 73 21.73 5.39 -2.52
CA ASN A 73 23.15 4.98 -2.53
C ASN A 73 24.06 6.03 -1.89
N SER A 74 23.63 7.27 -1.70
CA SER A 74 24.42 8.29 -1.01
C SER A 74 24.44 8.10 0.50
N GLU A 75 23.30 7.64 1.05
CA GLU A 75 23.13 7.33 2.48
C GLU A 75 23.31 5.84 2.78
N GLU A 76 23.52 5.01 1.74
CA GLU A 76 23.64 3.54 1.82
C GLU A 76 22.46 2.89 2.56
N THR A 77 21.23 3.35 2.31
CA THR A 77 20.03 2.89 3.01
C THR A 77 18.84 2.66 2.09
N GLU A 78 18.02 1.66 2.42
CA GLU A 78 16.68 1.53 1.85
C GLU A 78 15.78 2.62 2.45
N LEU A 79 15.07 3.34 1.59
CA LEU A 79 14.12 4.35 2.04
C LEU A 79 12.82 3.67 2.49
N GLU A 80 12.29 4.07 3.63
CA GLU A 80 11.01 3.58 4.17
C GLU A 80 9.84 4.21 3.40
N LEU A 81 9.73 3.85 2.12
CA LEU A 81 8.70 4.33 1.20
C LEU A 81 7.95 3.14 0.58
N TYR A 82 6.70 3.34 0.23
CA TYR A 82 5.83 2.31 -0.30
C TYR A 82 5.47 2.56 -1.76
N TYR A 83 5.68 1.56 -2.60
CA TYR A 83 5.07 1.48 -3.91
C TYR A 83 3.78 0.68 -3.77
N ASN A 84 2.65 1.37 -3.78
CA ASN A 84 1.34 0.79 -3.43
C ASN A 84 0.66 0.00 -4.59
N GLU A 85 1.42 -0.32 -5.63
CA GLU A 85 0.98 -1.14 -6.75
C GLU A 85 1.86 -2.40 -6.84
N THR A 86 1.31 -3.48 -7.38
CA THR A 86 2.05 -4.67 -7.78
C THR A 86 2.02 -4.83 -9.30
N MET A 87 2.98 -5.57 -9.85
CA MET A 87 3.06 -5.87 -11.26
C MET A 87 3.30 -7.37 -11.45
N ASN A 88 2.59 -8.00 -12.36
CA ASN A 88 2.90 -9.37 -12.74
C ASN A 88 4.03 -9.39 -13.75
N PHE A 89 4.98 -10.30 -13.55
CA PHE A 89 6.02 -10.54 -14.53
C PHE A 89 5.43 -11.22 -15.78
N ILE A 90 5.78 -10.68 -16.93
CA ILE A 90 5.40 -11.23 -18.24
C ILE A 90 6.68 -11.39 -19.06
N VAL A 91 6.91 -12.60 -19.57
CA VAL A 91 8.11 -12.92 -20.35
C VAL A 91 8.20 -12.02 -21.60
N ASP A 92 9.40 -11.45 -21.81
CA ASP A 92 9.73 -10.57 -22.95
C ASP A 92 8.88 -9.30 -23.06
N ASP A 93 8.14 -8.92 -22.00
CA ASP A 93 7.37 -7.68 -22.01
C ASP A 93 8.27 -6.44 -21.90
N ILE A 94 7.79 -5.35 -22.53
CA ILE A 94 8.44 -4.04 -22.49
C ILE A 94 7.42 -3.02 -22.01
N VAL A 95 7.61 -2.53 -20.78
CA VAL A 95 6.73 -1.58 -20.14
C VAL A 95 7.30 -0.17 -20.21
N GLY A 96 6.55 0.75 -20.81
CA GLY A 96 6.93 2.15 -20.96
C GLY A 96 8.04 2.38 -21.99
N ASN A 97 8.29 3.64 -22.26
CA ASN A 97 9.37 4.13 -23.13
C ASN A 97 9.69 5.59 -22.77
N VAL A 98 10.69 6.20 -23.39
CA VAL A 98 11.09 7.59 -23.07
C VAL A 98 10.01 8.64 -23.36
N GLY A 99 9.08 8.38 -24.29
CA GLY A 99 7.96 9.27 -24.60
C GLY A 99 6.74 9.06 -23.69
N ASP A 100 6.60 7.84 -23.12
CA ASP A 100 5.51 7.45 -22.22
C ASP A 100 6.08 6.50 -21.15
N PRO A 101 6.86 7.01 -20.19
CA PRO A 101 7.50 6.21 -19.17
C PRO A 101 6.49 5.70 -18.13
N LYS A 102 6.72 4.50 -17.60
CA LYS A 102 6.01 4.01 -16.40
C LYS A 102 6.35 4.92 -15.22
N ILE A 103 5.34 5.41 -14.52
CA ILE A 103 5.53 6.20 -13.30
C ILE A 103 5.63 5.24 -12.11
N PHE A 104 6.73 5.31 -11.39
CA PHE A 104 6.94 4.67 -10.10
C PHE A 104 6.77 5.74 -9.01
N ASN A 105 5.57 5.88 -8.48
CA ASN A 105 5.31 6.82 -7.39
C ASN A 105 5.43 6.09 -6.04
N PHE A 106 6.51 6.33 -5.34
CA PHE A 106 6.70 5.88 -3.96
C PHE A 106 6.10 6.92 -3.01
N THR A 107 5.49 6.45 -1.93
CA THR A 107 4.82 7.33 -0.96
C THR A 107 5.27 7.03 0.46
N THR A 108 5.24 8.02 1.32
CA THR A 108 5.46 7.85 2.76
C THR A 108 4.29 7.12 3.42
N ASP A 109 3.10 7.18 2.80
CA ASP A 109 1.91 6.53 3.29
C ASP A 109 1.70 5.16 2.64
N TYR A 110 1.49 4.15 3.48
CA TYR A 110 1.01 2.85 3.05
C TYR A 110 -0.50 2.88 2.83
N ILE A 111 -0.99 2.26 1.76
CA ILE A 111 -2.42 2.11 1.51
C ILE A 111 -2.89 0.72 1.96
N HIS A 112 -3.56 0.68 3.11
CA HIS A 112 -4.23 -0.53 3.58
C HIS A 112 -5.56 -0.71 2.86
N LYS A 113 -5.68 -1.77 2.06
CA LYS A 113 -6.88 -2.12 1.30
C LYS A 113 -7.58 -3.34 1.89
N GLN A 114 -8.89 -3.26 2.05
CA GLN A 114 -9.71 -4.39 2.48
C GLN A 114 -10.96 -4.54 1.60
N GLN A 115 -11.15 -5.73 1.04
CA GLN A 115 -12.38 -6.07 0.33
C GLN A 115 -13.51 -6.29 1.34
N LEU A 116 -14.57 -5.50 1.21
CA LEU A 116 -15.79 -5.64 1.99
C LEU A 116 -16.84 -6.37 1.15
N THR A 117 -17.52 -7.34 1.76
CA THR A 117 -18.65 -8.03 1.14
C THR A 117 -19.96 -7.32 1.53
N SER A 118 -21.01 -7.47 0.72
CA SER A 118 -22.33 -6.95 1.07
C SER A 118 -22.75 -7.37 2.48
N ASN A 119 -23.35 -6.45 3.23
CA ASN A 119 -23.78 -6.58 4.61
C ASN A 119 -22.65 -6.27 5.63
N TRP A 120 -22.52 -7.02 6.74
CA TRP A 120 -21.61 -6.73 7.82
C TRP A 120 -20.20 -7.28 7.62
N ASN A 121 -19.19 -6.43 7.84
CA ASN A 121 -17.76 -6.76 7.78
C ASN A 121 -17.08 -6.33 9.07
N TRP A 122 -16.11 -7.10 9.53
CA TRP A 122 -15.16 -6.65 10.53
C TRP A 122 -14.04 -5.86 9.87
N TYR A 123 -13.67 -4.75 10.47
CA TYR A 123 -12.63 -3.86 9.98
C TYR A 123 -11.72 -3.37 11.10
N SER A 124 -10.44 -3.35 10.84
CA SER A 124 -9.43 -2.68 11.63
C SER A 124 -8.28 -2.27 10.72
N THR A 125 -7.54 -1.24 11.09
CA THR A 125 -6.38 -0.78 10.32
C THR A 125 -5.12 -0.79 11.17
N PHE A 126 -4.00 -1.04 10.51
CA PHE A 126 -2.65 -0.98 11.09
C PHE A 126 -1.85 0.23 10.57
N VAL A 127 -2.46 1.09 9.78
CA VAL A 127 -1.89 2.40 9.44
C VAL A 127 -2.34 3.44 10.45
N ASP A 128 -1.44 4.34 10.82
CA ASP A 128 -1.78 5.44 11.72
C ASP A 128 -2.64 6.45 10.97
N VAL A 129 -3.80 6.70 11.54
CA VAL A 129 -4.77 7.66 11.01
C VAL A 129 -5.18 8.58 12.15
N ASP A 130 -5.12 9.88 11.94
CA ASP A 130 -5.75 10.83 12.86
C ASP A 130 -7.24 10.52 12.98
N GLY A 131 -7.73 10.43 14.20
CA GLY A 131 -9.05 9.89 14.49
C GLY A 131 -10.19 10.48 13.67
N ARG A 132 -10.20 11.80 13.43
CA ARG A 132 -11.22 12.48 12.61
C ARG A 132 -10.95 12.28 11.13
N GLU A 133 -9.71 12.43 10.69
CA GLU A 133 -9.29 12.26 9.31
C GLU A 133 -9.52 10.82 8.85
N GLY A 134 -9.18 9.84 9.69
CA GLY A 134 -9.47 8.43 9.44
C GLY A 134 -10.97 8.15 9.28
N PHE A 135 -11.85 8.86 10.00
CA PHE A 135 -13.30 8.73 9.81
C PHE A 135 -13.76 9.35 8.48
N GLU A 136 -13.19 10.49 8.07
CA GLU A 136 -13.48 11.10 6.76
C GLU A 136 -13.01 10.18 5.62
N MET A 137 -11.77 9.65 5.66
CA MET A 137 -11.29 8.68 4.67
C MET A 137 -12.22 7.47 4.56
N MET A 138 -12.64 6.91 5.71
CA MET A 138 -13.55 5.77 5.73
C MET A 138 -14.90 6.11 5.09
N LYS A 139 -15.45 7.29 5.35
CA LYS A 139 -16.70 7.74 4.73
C LYS A 139 -16.57 7.92 3.22
N GLU A 140 -15.47 8.52 2.78
CA GLU A 140 -15.17 8.71 1.36
C GLU A 140 -15.01 7.37 0.64
N GLY A 141 -14.22 6.44 1.23
CA GLY A 141 -14.03 5.10 0.68
C GLY A 141 -15.33 4.27 0.62
N LEU A 142 -16.24 4.44 1.57
CA LEU A 142 -17.54 3.77 1.55
C LEU A 142 -18.53 4.41 0.58
N GLY A 143 -18.41 5.71 0.32
CA GLY A 143 -19.29 6.45 -0.59
C GLY A 143 -20.77 6.20 -0.30
N GLU A 144 -21.56 6.04 -1.36
CA GLU A 144 -23.01 5.76 -1.28
C GLU A 144 -23.34 4.31 -0.89
N PHE A 145 -22.37 3.40 -0.93
CA PHE A 145 -22.56 2.00 -0.55
C PHE A 145 -22.49 1.77 0.97
N GLY A 146 -21.98 2.73 1.73
CA GLY A 146 -21.95 2.68 3.18
C GLY A 146 -23.35 2.76 3.78
N ILE A 147 -23.67 1.91 4.76
CA ILE A 147 -24.94 1.91 5.49
C ILE A 147 -24.73 2.32 6.94
N GLN A 148 -23.77 1.68 7.61
CA GLN A 148 -23.48 1.92 9.02
C GLN A 148 -22.03 1.58 9.34
N ILE A 149 -21.42 2.40 10.18
CA ILE A 149 -20.15 2.12 10.86
C ILE A 149 -20.42 2.10 12.35
N LYS A 150 -19.91 1.09 13.06
CA LYS A 150 -20.03 1.03 14.52
C LYS A 150 -18.74 0.53 15.17
N SER A 151 -18.42 1.12 16.31
CA SER A 151 -17.48 0.62 17.29
C SER A 151 -18.21 -0.23 18.34
N GLN A 152 -17.53 -0.59 19.41
CA GLN A 152 -18.13 -1.35 20.51
C GLN A 152 -19.29 -0.58 21.21
N SER A 153 -19.25 0.75 21.24
CA SER A 153 -20.16 1.57 22.07
C SER A 153 -20.94 2.62 21.30
N VAL A 154 -20.47 3.04 20.12
CA VAL A 154 -21.09 4.10 19.32
C VAL A 154 -21.16 3.72 17.84
N PHE A 155 -22.05 4.37 17.11
CA PHE A 155 -22.24 4.12 15.69
C PHE A 155 -22.59 5.41 14.94
N SER A 156 -22.45 5.35 13.61
CA SER A 156 -22.97 6.34 12.66
C SER A 156 -23.65 5.63 11.50
N ASN A 157 -24.77 6.19 11.03
CA ASN A 157 -25.54 5.69 9.90
C ASN A 157 -25.42 6.66 8.72
N TYR A 158 -25.40 6.11 7.52
CA TYR A 158 -25.52 6.86 6.29
C TYR A 158 -27.01 7.01 5.88
N ASN A 159 -27.46 8.24 5.75
CA ASN A 159 -28.80 8.56 5.30
C ASN A 159 -28.78 9.79 4.38
N ALA A 160 -29.35 9.66 3.18
CA ALA A 160 -29.52 10.75 2.23
C ALA A 160 -28.26 11.61 2.00
N GLY A 161 -27.12 10.94 1.80
CA GLY A 161 -25.84 11.62 1.51
C GLY A 161 -25.05 12.05 2.74
N ASN A 162 -25.54 11.78 3.96
CA ASN A 162 -24.87 12.23 5.18
C ASN A 162 -24.70 11.10 6.20
N TRP A 163 -23.55 11.11 6.88
CA TRP A 163 -23.29 10.26 8.03
C TRP A 163 -23.74 10.95 9.32
N ASN A 164 -24.60 10.28 10.08
CA ASN A 164 -25.20 10.79 11.32
C ASN A 164 -25.07 9.77 12.44
N GLY A 165 -24.55 10.21 13.58
CA GLY A 165 -24.38 9.36 14.77
C GLY A 165 -23.35 9.88 15.74
N GLY A 166 -23.03 9.08 16.75
CA GLY A 166 -22.05 9.41 17.76
C GLY A 166 -20.62 9.00 17.39
N LEU A 167 -20.44 8.10 16.39
CA LEU A 167 -19.13 7.72 15.89
C LEU A 167 -18.66 8.77 14.88
N ASN A 168 -17.60 9.47 15.21
CA ASN A 168 -17.03 10.54 14.39
C ASN A 168 -15.50 10.50 14.33
N THR A 169 -14.91 9.44 14.85
CA THR A 169 -13.45 9.17 14.81
C THR A 169 -13.20 7.69 14.57
N VAL A 170 -12.15 7.41 13.83
CA VAL A 170 -11.58 6.06 13.64
C VAL A 170 -10.14 6.13 14.08
N SER A 171 -9.67 5.15 14.82
CA SER A 171 -8.29 5.11 15.31
C SER A 171 -7.69 3.75 15.08
N THR A 172 -6.42 3.75 14.77
CA THR A 172 -5.57 2.55 14.73
C THR A 172 -5.69 1.79 16.04
N GLY A 173 -5.68 0.49 15.98
CA GLY A 173 -5.81 -0.32 17.20
C GLY A 173 -7.23 -0.61 17.64
N ASN A 174 -8.24 -0.03 17.00
CA ASN A 174 -9.64 -0.30 17.28
C ASN A 174 -10.27 -1.18 16.19
N MET A 175 -11.26 -1.97 16.61
CA MET A 175 -12.05 -2.78 15.68
C MET A 175 -13.40 -2.12 15.46
N TYR A 176 -13.83 -2.15 14.22
CA TYR A 176 -15.11 -1.63 13.76
C TYR A 176 -15.93 -2.71 13.05
N MET A 177 -17.22 -2.53 13.03
CA MET A 177 -18.09 -3.25 12.09
C MET A 177 -18.63 -2.26 11.07
N ILE A 178 -18.48 -2.59 9.81
CA ILE A 178 -18.93 -1.78 8.68
C ILE A 178 -20.00 -2.56 7.93
N LYS A 179 -21.13 -1.92 7.69
CA LYS A 179 -22.21 -2.46 6.86
C LYS A 179 -22.24 -1.73 5.53
N VAL A 180 -22.21 -2.48 4.44
CA VAL A 180 -22.30 -1.97 3.07
C VAL A 180 -23.42 -2.64 2.32
N SER A 181 -24.01 -1.93 1.33
CA SER A 181 -25.08 -2.43 0.47
C SER A 181 -24.54 -3.41 -0.59
N GLU A 182 -23.35 -3.14 -1.11
CA GLU A 182 -22.68 -3.89 -2.18
C GLU A 182 -21.23 -4.14 -1.84
N PRO A 183 -20.55 -5.13 -2.47
CA PRO A 183 -19.12 -5.34 -2.28
C PRO A 183 -18.32 -4.15 -2.77
N ILE A 184 -17.38 -3.68 -1.95
CA ILE A 184 -16.47 -2.57 -2.27
C ILE A 184 -15.08 -2.83 -1.69
N GLU A 185 -14.07 -2.17 -2.24
CA GLU A 185 -12.75 -2.07 -1.63
C GLU A 185 -12.68 -0.79 -0.78
N LEU A 186 -12.40 -0.94 0.49
CA LEU A 186 -12.13 0.18 1.40
C LEU A 186 -10.63 0.36 1.52
N SER A 187 -10.14 1.57 1.24
CA SER A 187 -8.74 1.96 1.35
C SER A 187 -8.55 2.99 2.45
N MET A 188 -7.51 2.79 3.27
CA MET A 188 -7.07 3.75 4.29
C MET A 188 -5.57 3.96 4.12
N SER A 189 -5.12 5.21 4.07
CA SER A 189 -3.70 5.55 3.95
C SER A 189 -3.14 6.12 5.24
N GLY A 190 -1.87 5.85 5.49
CA GLY A 190 -1.14 6.35 6.65
C GLY A 190 0.19 5.60 6.85
N VAL A 191 0.95 6.01 7.84
CA VAL A 191 2.21 5.36 8.21
C VAL A 191 1.91 4.01 8.85
N ILE A 192 2.65 2.96 8.49
CA ILE A 192 2.50 1.65 9.14
C ILE A 192 2.86 1.77 10.62
N VAL A 193 2.01 1.22 11.46
CA VAL A 193 2.25 1.13 12.90
C VAL A 193 2.80 -0.24 13.25
N GLU A 194 3.95 -0.25 13.91
CA GLU A 194 4.57 -1.49 14.36
C GLU A 194 3.75 -2.16 15.47
N PRO A 195 3.52 -3.48 15.41
CA PRO A 195 2.74 -4.20 16.42
C PRO A 195 3.26 -4.04 17.85
N SER A 196 4.56 -3.80 18.03
CA SER A 196 5.21 -3.56 19.31
C SER A 196 4.78 -2.26 19.98
N GLU A 197 4.34 -1.27 19.21
CA GLU A 197 3.85 0.02 19.68
C GLU A 197 2.39 -0.05 20.15
N PHE A 198 1.66 -1.07 19.71
CA PHE A 198 0.25 -1.30 20.05
C PHE A 198 0.04 -2.67 20.71
N PRO A 199 0.54 -2.89 21.92
CA PRO A 199 0.36 -4.16 22.60
C PRO A 199 -1.13 -4.41 22.87
N ILE A 200 -1.64 -5.55 22.42
CA ILE A 200 -3.02 -5.96 22.64
C ILE A 200 -3.14 -6.42 24.10
N VAL A 201 -3.83 -5.64 24.92
CA VAL A 201 -4.15 -6.02 26.30
C VAL A 201 -5.41 -6.88 26.29
N ILE A 202 -5.25 -8.19 26.48
CA ILE A 202 -6.37 -9.12 26.63
C ILE A 202 -6.95 -8.94 28.05
N ASN A 203 -8.14 -8.37 28.12
CA ASN A 203 -8.89 -8.22 29.37
C ASN A 203 -9.85 -9.40 29.57
N THR A 204 -10.24 -9.66 30.81
CA THR A 204 -11.19 -10.72 31.18
C THR A 204 -12.62 -10.46 30.71
N ASN A 205 -12.93 -9.24 30.25
CA ASN A 205 -14.24 -8.86 29.71
C ASN A 205 -14.26 -8.93 28.18
N TRP A 206 -15.42 -9.22 27.60
CA TRP A 206 -15.61 -9.19 26.15
C TRP A 206 -15.31 -7.80 25.59
N LYS A 207 -14.29 -7.70 24.73
CA LYS A 207 -13.92 -6.49 23.98
C LYS A 207 -13.62 -6.87 22.54
N TRP A 208 -13.98 -5.97 21.62
CA TRP A 208 -13.56 -6.06 20.24
C TRP A 208 -12.08 -5.67 20.15
N GLN A 209 -11.28 -6.56 19.61
CA GLN A 209 -9.84 -6.37 19.49
C GLN A 209 -9.38 -6.56 18.06
N ILE A 210 -8.25 -5.96 17.73
CA ILE A 210 -7.67 -5.93 16.39
C ILE A 210 -7.34 -7.34 15.91
N CYS A 211 -7.63 -7.61 14.62
CA CYS A 211 -7.10 -8.75 13.88
C CYS A 211 -6.11 -8.37 12.78
N SER A 212 -6.03 -7.10 12.37
CA SER A 212 -5.27 -6.69 11.17
C SER A 212 -3.76 -6.74 11.28
N PHE A 213 -3.20 -6.63 12.50
CA PHE A 213 -1.75 -6.73 12.70
C PHE A 213 -1.15 -8.13 12.43
N PHE A 214 -1.97 -9.15 12.28
CA PHE A 214 -1.49 -10.54 12.24
C PHE A 214 -1.49 -11.19 10.86
N CYS A 215 -1.88 -10.47 9.80
CA CYS A 215 -1.94 -11.05 8.46
C CYS A 215 -0.64 -10.96 7.66
N HIS A 216 0.39 -10.25 8.15
CA HIS A 216 1.72 -10.25 7.56
C HIS A 216 2.68 -11.06 8.45
N ASN A 217 3.04 -12.27 7.99
CA ASN A 217 4.08 -13.13 8.59
C ASN A 217 3.80 -13.75 9.96
N ILE A 218 2.68 -14.46 10.15
CA ILE A 218 2.62 -15.49 11.18
C ILE A 218 3.08 -16.82 10.57
N THR A 219 4.34 -17.16 10.74
CA THR A 219 4.80 -18.55 10.71
C THR A 219 4.45 -19.16 12.07
N PHE A 220 3.42 -20.00 12.11
CA PHE A 220 3.20 -20.87 13.25
C PHE A 220 4.32 -21.91 13.26
N SER A 221 5.17 -21.86 14.28
CA SER A 221 6.16 -22.90 14.60
C SER A 221 5.47 -24.05 15.32
#